data_e9211a4395cf41fc9a24114e6c0ce57a
#
_entry.id   e9211a4395cf41fc9a24114e6c0ce57a
#
_cell.length_a   1.000
_cell.length_b   1.000
_cell.length_c   1.000
_cell.angle_alpha   90.00
_cell.angle_beta   90.00
_cell.angle_gamma   90.00
#
_symmetry.space_group_name_H-M   'P 1'
#
loop_
_entity.id
_entity.type
_entity.pdbx_description
1 polymer ?
#
loop_
_entity_poly.entity_id
_entity_poly.type
_entity_poly.pdbx_seq_one_letter_code
_entity_poly.pdbx_strand_id
1 'polypeptide(L)'
;FTRMLERVATRASSELGRQNILALRPTSDPDSARTELARVAASMRFVEGVPDWGMLPVPDVRGALGLMTAEGSVLEPIQLFQLGVLLNSSRRLLSDLIGHPDGLPELGALVALLVEDRDLEKSIERAVDDEGHVLDSASDDLKKIRNRLRGAHSKIVRKLESYLSTIPARFVVSDGSVTI
;
A
#
# COMPACT_ATOMS: atom_id res chain seq x y z
N PHE A 1 -21.48 -1.84 27.15
CA PHE A 1 -20.23 -1.30 26.60
C PHE A 1 -19.87 -1.97 25.26
N THR A 2 -19.80 -3.32 25.18
CA THR A 2 -19.41 -4.06 23.99
C THR A 2 -20.24 -3.70 22.74
N ARG A 3 -21.59 -3.71 22.84
CA ARG A 3 -22.46 -3.31 21.73
C ARG A 3 -22.24 -1.89 21.22
N MET A 4 -21.82 -0.97 22.11
CA MET A 4 -21.45 0.39 21.71
C MET A 4 -20.16 0.37 20.91
N LEU A 5 -19.14 -0.36 21.38
CA LEU A 5 -17.87 -0.49 20.65
C LEU A 5 -18.06 -1.13 19.27
N GLU A 6 -18.90 -2.17 19.16
CA GLU A 6 -19.24 -2.79 17.88
C GLU A 6 -19.83 -1.76 16.90
N ARG A 7 -20.75 -0.91 17.35
CA ARG A 7 -21.34 0.15 16.51
C ARG A 7 -20.32 1.21 16.10
N VAL A 8 -19.41 1.59 17.00
CA VAL A 8 -18.33 2.54 16.67
C VAL A 8 -17.34 1.90 15.71
N ALA A 9 -16.98 0.63 15.93
CA ALA A 9 -16.06 -0.11 15.09
C ALA A 9 -16.52 -0.25 13.62
N THR A 10 -17.84 -0.24 13.35
CA THR A 10 -18.35 -0.22 11.96
C THR A 10 -18.03 1.07 11.21
N ARG A 11 -17.62 2.13 11.91
CA ARG A 11 -17.22 3.42 11.30
C ARG A 11 -15.72 3.55 11.10
N ALA A 12 -14.92 2.57 11.56
CA ALA A 12 -13.48 2.58 11.34
C ALA A 12 -13.17 2.40 9.84
N SER A 13 -12.26 3.21 9.34
CA SER A 13 -11.80 3.19 7.94
C SER A 13 -10.73 2.13 7.67
N SER A 14 -10.15 1.54 8.72
CA SER A 14 -9.13 0.50 8.61
C SER A 14 -9.42 -0.65 9.58
N GLU A 15 -8.94 -1.85 9.23
CA GLU A 15 -9.06 -3.03 10.08
C GLU A 15 -8.30 -2.85 11.40
N LEU A 16 -7.13 -2.20 11.38
CA LEU A 16 -6.37 -1.86 12.59
C LEU A 16 -7.15 -0.93 13.51
N GLY A 17 -7.77 0.11 12.96
CA GLY A 17 -8.65 1.02 13.70
C GLY A 17 -9.85 0.27 14.32
N ARG A 18 -10.46 -0.61 13.55
CA ARG A 18 -11.57 -1.47 14.03
C ARG A 18 -11.14 -2.34 15.20
N GLN A 19 -9.99 -3.01 15.09
CA GLN A 19 -9.45 -3.86 16.16
C GLN A 19 -9.13 -3.05 17.42
N ASN A 20 -8.54 -1.86 17.26
CA ASN A 20 -8.23 -0.97 18.39
C ASN A 20 -9.49 -0.53 19.11
N ILE A 21 -10.55 -0.16 18.39
CA ILE A 21 -11.84 0.20 18.99
C ILE A 21 -12.43 -0.98 19.80
N LEU A 22 -12.43 -2.18 19.23
CA LEU A 22 -12.96 -3.38 19.89
C LEU A 22 -12.12 -3.81 21.10
N ALA A 23 -10.84 -3.45 21.14
CA ALA A 23 -9.94 -3.73 22.26
C ALA A 23 -10.09 -2.76 23.43
N LEU A 24 -10.79 -1.63 23.27
CA LEU A 24 -10.99 -0.64 24.33
C LEU A 24 -11.64 -1.27 25.58
N ARG A 25 -11.19 -0.81 26.73
CA ARG A 25 -11.73 -1.22 28.04
C ARG A 25 -12.12 0.03 28.82
N PRO A 26 -13.16 -0.05 29.66
CA PRO A 26 -13.46 1.01 30.59
C PRO A 26 -12.27 1.27 31.50
N THR A 27 -11.99 2.55 31.74
CA THR A 27 -10.99 2.97 32.74
C THR A 27 -11.68 3.67 33.90
N SER A 28 -11.16 3.50 35.12
CA SER A 28 -11.54 4.24 36.29
C SER A 28 -10.57 5.39 36.60
N ASP A 29 -9.50 5.52 35.84
CA ASP A 29 -8.54 6.61 35.93
C ASP A 29 -9.05 7.86 35.20
N PRO A 30 -9.39 8.95 35.92
CA PRO A 30 -9.95 10.14 35.31
C PRO A 30 -8.95 10.90 34.45
N ASP A 31 -7.65 10.83 34.73
CA ASP A 31 -6.65 11.56 33.94
C ASP A 31 -6.39 10.88 32.59
N SER A 32 -6.32 9.56 32.60
CA SER A 32 -6.29 8.78 31.36
C SER A 32 -7.54 9.05 30.51
N ALA A 33 -8.73 9.03 31.11
CA ALA A 33 -9.97 9.31 30.40
C ALA A 33 -9.99 10.73 29.78
N ARG A 34 -9.56 11.76 30.53
CA ARG A 34 -9.47 13.14 30.01
C ARG A 34 -8.49 13.25 28.85
N THR A 35 -7.35 12.58 28.95
CA THR A 35 -6.34 12.59 27.89
C THR A 35 -6.90 11.98 26.59
N GLU A 36 -7.55 10.84 26.68
CA GLU A 36 -8.14 10.20 25.48
C GLU A 36 -9.30 11.01 24.90
N LEU A 37 -10.16 11.60 25.73
CA LEU A 37 -11.23 12.49 25.27
C LEU A 37 -10.66 13.76 24.63
N ALA A 38 -9.57 14.33 25.14
CA ALA A 38 -8.89 15.48 24.54
C ALA A 38 -8.32 15.12 23.16
N ARG A 39 -7.74 13.94 22.99
CA ARG A 39 -7.28 13.43 21.68
C ARG A 39 -8.42 13.28 20.68
N VAL A 40 -9.55 12.72 21.12
CA VAL A 40 -10.74 12.60 20.27
C VAL A 40 -11.22 13.98 19.84
N ALA A 41 -11.35 14.93 20.78
CA ALA A 41 -11.78 16.29 20.47
C ALA A 41 -10.80 17.00 19.51
N ALA A 42 -9.49 16.83 19.69
CA ALA A 42 -8.48 17.35 18.76
C ALA A 42 -8.58 16.72 17.37
N SER A 43 -8.81 15.41 17.30
CA SER A 43 -9.03 14.72 16.01
C SER A 43 -10.28 15.22 15.28
N MET A 44 -11.36 15.52 16.02
CA MET A 44 -12.56 16.12 15.43
C MET A 44 -12.28 17.52 14.88
N ARG A 45 -11.59 18.38 15.65
CA ARG A 45 -11.17 19.72 15.16
C ARG A 45 -10.32 19.62 13.90
N PHE A 46 -9.39 18.65 13.87
CA PHE A 46 -8.56 18.41 12.69
C PHE A 46 -9.41 18.09 11.46
N VAL A 47 -10.30 17.11 11.56
CA VAL A 47 -11.17 16.70 10.43
C VAL A 47 -12.11 17.82 9.97
N GLU A 48 -12.64 18.61 10.91
CA GLU A 48 -13.54 19.74 10.61
C GLU A 48 -12.77 20.95 10.05
N GLY A 49 -11.52 21.13 10.44
CA GLY A 49 -10.68 22.27 10.07
C GLY A 49 -9.98 22.15 8.72
N VAL A 50 -9.90 20.96 8.16
CA VAL A 50 -9.24 20.71 6.85
C VAL A 50 -10.30 20.44 5.78
N PRO A 51 -10.58 21.41 4.88
CA PRO A 51 -11.56 21.23 3.82
C PRO A 51 -11.23 20.01 2.96
N ASP A 52 -12.25 19.22 2.63
CA ASP A 52 -12.13 18.04 1.77
C ASP A 52 -11.12 16.98 2.26
N TRP A 53 -10.80 16.99 3.56
CA TRP A 53 -9.89 15.98 4.11
C TRP A 53 -10.49 14.58 4.01
N GLY A 54 -9.83 13.73 3.24
CA GLY A 54 -10.21 12.33 3.05
C GLY A 54 -9.44 11.40 3.97
N MET A 55 -10.10 10.34 4.45
CA MET A 55 -9.43 9.28 5.23
C MET A 55 -8.30 8.66 4.42
N LEU A 56 -7.09 8.68 4.96
CA LEU A 56 -5.92 8.08 4.35
C LEU A 56 -5.96 6.54 4.51
N PRO A 57 -5.53 5.78 3.51
CA PRO A 57 -5.48 4.32 3.62
C PRO A 57 -4.44 3.88 4.64
N VAL A 58 -4.82 2.93 5.51
CA VAL A 58 -3.93 2.35 6.53
C VAL A 58 -3.98 0.82 6.37
N PRO A 59 -3.16 0.26 5.47
CA PRO A 59 -3.06 -1.19 5.29
C PRO A 59 -2.45 -1.87 6.51
N ASP A 60 -2.84 -3.13 6.76
CA ASP A 60 -2.23 -3.93 7.82
C ASP A 60 -0.92 -4.56 7.34
N VAL A 61 0.18 -3.91 7.67
CA VAL A 61 1.54 -4.35 7.30
C VAL A 61 2.25 -5.15 8.39
N ARG A 62 1.59 -5.51 9.48
CA ARG A 62 2.22 -6.23 10.61
C ARG A 62 2.84 -7.55 10.19
N GLY A 63 2.18 -8.28 9.28
CA GLY A 63 2.72 -9.53 8.72
C GLY A 63 4.01 -9.28 7.93
N ALA A 64 4.04 -8.25 7.08
CA ALA A 64 5.22 -7.88 6.32
C ALA A 64 6.39 -7.45 7.23
N LEU A 65 6.11 -6.61 8.24
CA LEU A 65 7.11 -6.20 9.22
C LEU A 65 7.66 -7.39 10.03
N GLY A 66 6.80 -8.35 10.38
CA GLY A 66 7.22 -9.59 11.04
C GLY A 66 8.18 -10.42 10.18
N LEU A 67 7.94 -10.52 8.88
CA LEU A 67 8.84 -11.20 7.95
C LEU A 67 10.21 -10.52 7.85
N MET A 68 10.25 -9.20 7.86
CA MET A 68 11.50 -8.43 7.74
C MET A 68 12.47 -8.63 8.92
N THR A 69 12.02 -9.19 10.03
CA THR A 69 12.90 -9.50 11.18
C THR A 69 13.77 -10.74 10.95
N ALA A 70 13.43 -11.59 9.96
CA ALA A 70 14.18 -12.79 9.64
C ALA A 70 15.17 -12.51 8.50
N GLU A 71 16.46 -12.81 8.72
CA GLU A 71 17.49 -12.64 7.71
C GLU A 71 17.21 -13.54 6.49
N GLY A 72 17.32 -12.95 5.28
CA GLY A 72 17.06 -13.66 4.03
C GLY A 72 15.57 -13.77 3.66
N SER A 73 14.66 -13.21 4.44
CA SER A 73 13.25 -13.14 4.06
C SER A 73 13.04 -12.21 2.88
N VAL A 74 12.02 -12.50 2.07
CA VAL A 74 11.63 -11.72 0.90
C VAL A 74 10.17 -11.35 1.04
N LEU A 75 9.83 -10.08 0.84
CA LEU A 75 8.45 -9.62 0.80
C LEU A 75 7.83 -9.89 -0.56
N GLU A 76 6.57 -10.28 -0.57
CA GLU A 76 5.77 -10.28 -1.78
C GLU A 76 5.60 -8.84 -2.31
N PRO A 77 5.56 -8.63 -3.64
CA PRO A 77 5.44 -7.28 -4.21
C PRO A 77 4.24 -6.49 -3.68
N ILE A 78 3.10 -7.14 -3.46
CA ILE A 78 1.91 -6.50 -2.89
C ILE A 78 2.13 -6.03 -1.44
N GLN A 79 2.92 -6.75 -0.65
CA GLN A 79 3.27 -6.35 0.72
C GLN A 79 4.19 -5.11 0.70
N LEU A 80 5.11 -5.06 -0.26
CA LEU A 80 5.98 -3.91 -0.48
C LEU A 80 5.15 -2.68 -0.90
N PHE A 81 4.20 -2.84 -1.83
CA PHE A 81 3.27 -1.78 -2.20
C PHE A 81 2.48 -1.26 -0.99
N GLN A 82 1.95 -2.15 -0.14
CA GLN A 82 1.21 -1.76 1.07
C GLN A 82 2.09 -0.96 2.06
N LEU A 83 3.37 -1.30 2.19
CA LEU A 83 4.33 -0.49 2.97
C LEU A 83 4.49 0.91 2.37
N GLY A 84 4.61 1.03 1.06
CA GLY A 84 4.65 2.32 0.35
C GLY A 84 3.38 3.16 0.61
N VAL A 85 2.20 2.54 0.56
CA VAL A 85 0.92 3.20 0.88
C VAL A 85 0.92 3.70 2.32
N LEU A 86 1.40 2.91 3.29
CA LEU A 86 1.46 3.32 4.69
C LEU A 86 2.44 4.49 4.90
N LEU A 87 3.62 4.46 4.28
CA LEU A 87 4.60 5.56 4.33
C LEU A 87 4.02 6.85 3.76
N ASN A 88 3.37 6.78 2.60
CA ASN A 88 2.69 7.93 1.99
C ASN A 88 1.61 8.51 2.90
N SER A 89 0.77 7.64 3.49
CA SER A 89 -0.28 8.05 4.42
C SER A 89 0.29 8.69 5.69
N SER A 90 1.37 8.12 6.25
CA SER A 90 2.07 8.67 7.42
C SER A 90 2.63 10.07 7.13
N ARG A 91 3.33 10.24 6.02
CA ARG A 91 3.89 11.52 5.60
C ARG A 91 2.81 12.58 5.35
N ARG A 92 1.73 12.22 4.64
CA ARG A 92 0.61 13.15 4.38
C ARG A 92 -0.05 13.59 5.66
N LEU A 93 -0.38 12.65 6.55
CA LEU A 93 -0.98 12.96 7.84
C LEU A 93 -0.07 13.85 8.69
N LEU A 94 1.24 13.57 8.70
CA LEU A 94 2.24 14.38 9.40
C LEU A 94 2.23 15.83 8.88
N SER A 95 2.25 15.99 7.55
CA SER A 95 2.21 17.30 6.90
C SER A 95 0.93 18.08 7.25
N ASP A 96 -0.22 17.40 7.20
CA ASP A 96 -1.53 18.01 7.48
C ASP A 96 -1.66 18.42 8.95
N LEU A 97 -1.16 17.59 9.89
CA LEU A 97 -1.19 17.88 11.32
C LEU A 97 -0.25 19.04 11.71
N ILE A 98 0.95 19.07 11.14
CA ILE A 98 1.92 20.16 11.38
C ILE A 98 1.39 21.48 10.78
N GLY A 99 0.76 21.40 9.62
CA GLY A 99 0.18 22.56 8.93
C GLY A 99 -1.14 23.07 9.55
N HIS A 100 -1.70 22.38 10.55
CA HIS A 100 -2.98 22.77 11.14
C HIS A 100 -2.84 24.06 11.97
N PRO A 101 -3.70 25.08 11.75
CA PRO A 101 -3.56 26.38 12.40
C PRO A 101 -3.62 26.37 13.92
N ASP A 102 -4.35 25.40 14.52
CA ASP A 102 -4.50 25.30 15.96
C ASP A 102 -3.35 24.51 16.65
N GLY A 103 -2.41 23.97 15.85
CA GLY A 103 -1.25 23.22 16.33
C GLY A 103 -1.54 21.88 17.04
N LEU A 104 -2.77 21.56 17.38
CA LEU A 104 -3.28 20.32 17.99
C LEU A 104 -2.31 19.62 18.98
N PRO A 105 -1.90 20.27 20.06
CA PRO A 105 -0.88 19.73 20.98
C PRO A 105 -1.25 18.40 21.63
N GLU A 106 -2.55 18.10 21.75
CA GLU A 106 -3.07 16.84 22.29
C GLU A 106 -2.70 15.63 21.42
N LEU A 107 -2.41 15.85 20.13
CA LEU A 107 -1.97 14.82 19.20
C LEU A 107 -0.45 14.70 19.09
N GLY A 108 0.32 15.58 19.76
CA GLY A 108 1.78 15.65 19.60
C GLY A 108 2.51 14.33 19.85
N ALA A 109 2.09 13.56 20.88
CA ALA A 109 2.66 12.25 21.17
C ALA A 109 2.38 11.22 20.04
N LEU A 110 1.26 11.34 19.31
CA LEU A 110 0.93 10.49 18.17
C LEU A 110 1.68 10.94 16.92
N VAL A 111 1.78 12.26 16.72
CA VAL A 111 2.55 12.86 15.61
C VAL A 111 4.02 12.41 15.66
N ALA A 112 4.61 12.34 16.86
CA ALA A 112 5.99 11.88 17.03
C ALA A 112 6.25 10.41 16.61
N LEU A 113 5.21 9.62 16.45
CA LEU A 113 5.30 8.24 15.98
C LEU A 113 5.17 8.11 14.46
N LEU A 114 4.75 9.16 13.76
CA LEU A 114 4.63 9.16 12.31
C LEU A 114 6.01 9.20 11.66
N VAL A 115 6.18 8.40 10.62
CA VAL A 115 7.45 8.27 9.91
C VAL A 115 7.33 8.90 8.52
N GLU A 116 8.36 9.64 8.12
CA GLU A 116 8.54 10.15 6.76
C GLU A 116 9.85 9.61 6.18
N ASP A 117 9.76 8.90 5.05
CA ASP A 117 10.91 8.48 4.25
C ASP A 117 10.54 8.53 2.77
N ARG A 118 10.77 9.69 2.17
CA ARG A 118 10.45 9.95 0.75
C ARG A 118 11.30 9.15 -0.23
N ASP A 119 12.51 8.81 0.13
CA ASP A 119 13.39 8.07 -0.77
C ASP A 119 12.99 6.61 -0.83
N LEU A 120 12.64 6.03 0.31
CA LEU A 120 12.05 4.69 0.37
C LEU A 120 10.69 4.65 -0.34
N GLU A 121 9.80 5.62 -0.10
CA GLU A 121 8.50 5.74 -0.78
C GLU A 121 8.66 5.72 -2.31
N LYS A 122 9.53 6.59 -2.86
CA LYS A 122 9.82 6.63 -4.30
C LYS A 122 10.46 5.34 -4.82
N SER A 123 11.30 4.71 -4.03
CA SER A 123 11.95 3.45 -4.41
C SER A 123 10.92 2.33 -4.55
N ILE A 124 9.95 2.27 -3.65
CA ILE A 124 8.83 1.33 -3.70
C ILE A 124 7.93 1.62 -4.91
N GLU A 125 7.54 2.89 -5.14
CA GLU A 125 6.72 3.30 -6.28
C GLU A 125 7.35 2.94 -7.63
N ARG A 126 8.68 2.96 -7.73
CA ARG A 126 9.40 2.53 -8.94
C ARG A 126 9.47 1.02 -9.10
N ALA A 127 9.35 0.28 -8.01
CA ALA A 127 9.57 -1.15 -7.99
C ALA A 127 8.31 -1.96 -8.23
N VAL A 128 7.16 -1.52 -7.71
CA VAL A 128 5.93 -2.31 -7.69
C VAL A 128 4.71 -1.44 -7.98
N ASP A 129 3.67 -2.04 -8.58
CA ASP A 129 2.37 -1.41 -8.78
C ASP A 129 1.32 -1.89 -7.76
N ASP A 130 0.11 -1.35 -7.87
CA ASP A 130 -1.02 -1.64 -6.99
C ASP A 130 -1.64 -3.03 -7.21
N GLU A 131 -1.32 -3.69 -8.31
CA GLU A 131 -1.72 -5.08 -8.61
C GLU A 131 -0.69 -6.10 -8.07
N GLY A 132 0.43 -5.63 -7.54
CA GLY A 132 1.52 -6.48 -7.03
C GLY A 132 2.46 -6.99 -8.13
N HIS A 133 2.56 -6.28 -9.25
CA HIS A 133 3.55 -6.59 -10.28
C HIS A 133 4.84 -5.81 -10.06
N VAL A 134 5.97 -6.47 -10.28
CA VAL A 134 7.27 -5.80 -10.30
C VAL A 134 7.44 -5.04 -11.62
N LEU A 135 7.63 -3.73 -11.53
CA LEU A 135 7.77 -2.84 -12.68
C LEU A 135 9.13 -2.96 -13.38
N ASP A 136 9.18 -2.62 -14.67
CA ASP A 136 10.44 -2.55 -15.43
C ASP A 136 11.42 -1.50 -14.85
N SER A 137 10.89 -0.52 -14.13
CA SER A 137 11.64 0.53 -13.43
C SER A 137 12.28 0.08 -12.11
N ALA A 138 11.98 -1.14 -11.63
CA ALA A 138 12.56 -1.68 -10.41
C ALA A 138 14.10 -1.84 -10.49
N SER A 139 14.61 -2.22 -11.66
CA SER A 139 16.05 -2.20 -11.93
C SER A 139 16.34 -2.13 -13.43
N ASP A 140 17.50 -1.52 -13.78
CA ASP A 140 17.95 -1.44 -15.17
C ASP A 140 18.20 -2.83 -15.77
N ASP A 141 18.64 -3.78 -14.98
CA ASP A 141 18.92 -5.13 -15.45
C ASP A 141 17.63 -5.91 -15.71
N LEU A 142 16.62 -5.77 -14.85
CA LEU A 142 15.30 -6.34 -15.10
C LEU A 142 14.70 -5.82 -16.40
N LYS A 143 14.76 -4.51 -16.62
CA LYS A 143 14.32 -3.87 -17.87
C LYS A 143 15.04 -4.43 -19.09
N LYS A 144 16.38 -4.57 -19.02
CA LYS A 144 17.19 -5.15 -20.13
C LYS A 144 16.80 -6.61 -20.39
N ILE A 145 16.66 -7.41 -19.34
CA ILE A 145 16.28 -8.83 -19.45
C ILE A 145 14.90 -8.98 -20.08
N ARG A 146 13.90 -8.25 -19.60
CA ARG A 146 12.54 -8.28 -20.14
C ARG A 146 12.48 -7.81 -21.60
N ASN A 147 13.27 -6.79 -21.96
CA ASN A 147 13.37 -6.34 -23.35
C ASN A 147 13.99 -7.41 -24.26
N ARG A 148 15.05 -8.12 -23.79
CA ARG A 148 15.65 -9.25 -24.52
C ARG A 148 14.67 -10.38 -24.69
N LEU A 149 13.90 -10.72 -23.64
CA LEU A 149 12.88 -11.76 -23.68
C LEU A 149 11.79 -11.44 -24.71
N ARG A 150 11.23 -10.21 -24.66
CA ARG A 150 10.24 -9.74 -25.64
C ARG A 150 10.78 -9.79 -27.07
N GLY A 151 12.03 -9.36 -27.26
CA GLY A 151 12.70 -9.41 -28.56
C GLY A 151 12.95 -10.84 -29.06
N ALA A 152 13.31 -11.77 -28.17
CA ALA A 152 13.48 -13.19 -28.51
C ALA A 152 12.14 -13.83 -28.89
N HIS A 153 11.09 -13.58 -28.12
CA HIS A 153 9.74 -14.05 -28.41
C HIS A 153 9.26 -13.57 -29.78
N SER A 154 9.40 -12.27 -30.08
CA SER A 154 9.02 -11.70 -31.37
C SER A 154 9.82 -12.29 -32.57
N LYS A 155 11.08 -12.69 -32.34
CA LYS A 155 11.89 -13.37 -33.36
C LYS A 155 11.38 -14.79 -33.61
N ILE A 156 11.01 -15.51 -32.55
CA ILE A 156 10.45 -16.86 -32.65
C ILE A 156 9.14 -16.82 -33.42
N VAL A 157 8.20 -15.95 -33.06
CA VAL A 157 6.91 -15.80 -33.73
C VAL A 157 7.11 -15.52 -35.21
N ARG A 158 7.94 -14.51 -35.57
CA ARG A 158 8.24 -14.20 -36.96
C ARG A 158 8.86 -15.38 -37.74
N LYS A 159 9.73 -16.16 -37.10
CA LYS A 159 10.33 -17.33 -37.71
C LYS A 159 9.31 -18.43 -37.92
N LEU A 160 8.39 -18.66 -37.00
CA LEU A 160 7.29 -19.61 -37.18
C LEU A 160 6.33 -19.18 -38.29
N GLU A 161 5.95 -17.90 -38.34
CA GLU A 161 5.13 -17.34 -39.42
C GLU A 161 5.83 -17.53 -40.80
N SER A 162 7.13 -17.29 -40.87
CA SER A 162 7.92 -17.53 -42.07
C SER A 162 7.93 -19.02 -42.51
N TYR A 163 8.00 -19.94 -41.55
CA TYR A 163 7.89 -21.37 -41.86
C TYR A 163 6.48 -21.73 -42.36
N LEU A 164 5.43 -21.23 -41.72
CA LEU A 164 4.05 -21.48 -42.13
C LEU A 164 3.78 -20.95 -43.52
N SER A 165 4.35 -19.81 -43.91
CA SER A 165 4.20 -19.26 -45.28
C SER A 165 4.90 -20.10 -46.36
N THR A 166 5.88 -20.91 -45.99
CA THR A 166 6.60 -21.82 -46.91
C THR A 166 5.97 -23.21 -47.03
N ILE A 167 5.07 -23.58 -46.12
CA ILE A 167 4.37 -24.88 -46.16
C ILE A 167 3.21 -24.79 -47.16
N PRO A 168 3.08 -25.73 -48.13
CA PRO A 168 1.96 -25.76 -49.06
C PRO A 168 0.62 -25.80 -48.30
N ALA A 169 -0.37 -25.00 -48.75
CA ALA A 169 -1.68 -24.84 -48.08
C ALA A 169 -2.43 -26.16 -47.77
N ARG A 170 -2.12 -27.24 -48.49
CA ARG A 170 -2.67 -28.58 -48.22
C ARG A 170 -2.25 -29.24 -46.90
N PHE A 171 -1.24 -28.67 -46.21
CA PHE A 171 -0.74 -29.17 -44.92
C PHE A 171 -1.03 -28.22 -43.74
N VAL A 172 -1.65 -27.07 -44.00
CA VAL A 172 -2.04 -26.12 -42.95
C VAL A 172 -3.37 -26.58 -42.37
N VAL A 173 -3.38 -26.99 -41.11
CA VAL A 173 -4.60 -27.30 -40.36
C VAL A 173 -5.41 -26.02 -40.14
N SER A 174 -6.73 -26.10 -40.21
CA SER A 174 -7.69 -25.04 -40.53
C SER A 174 -7.84 -23.88 -39.58
N ASP A 175 -7.05 -23.70 -38.52
CA ASP A 175 -7.32 -22.66 -37.52
C ASP A 175 -6.35 -21.47 -37.50
N GLY A 176 -5.31 -21.42 -38.32
CA GLY A 176 -4.47 -20.22 -38.46
C GLY A 176 -3.81 -19.67 -37.19
N SER A 177 -4.00 -20.32 -36.05
CA SER A 177 -3.41 -19.94 -34.77
C SER A 177 -2.29 -20.90 -34.38
N VAL A 178 -1.09 -20.37 -34.26
CA VAL A 178 0.03 -21.08 -33.62
C VAL A 178 -0.10 -20.83 -32.12
N THR A 179 -0.63 -21.82 -31.42
CA THR A 179 -0.56 -21.82 -29.95
C THR A 179 0.78 -22.45 -29.57
N ILE A 180 1.60 -21.72 -28.82
CA ILE A 180 2.83 -22.22 -28.21
C ILE A 180 2.48 -22.69 -26.81
#